data_d9cddeca0703bdc02e7cbdb84822d9ea
#
_entry.id   d9cddeca0703bdc02e7cbdb84822d9ea
#
_cell.length_a   1.000
_cell.length_b   1.000
_cell.length_c   1.000
_cell.angle_alpha   90.00
_cell.angle_beta   90.00
_cell.angle_gamma   90.00
#
_symmetry.space_group_name_H-M   'P 1'
#
loop_
_entity.id
_entity.type
_entity.pdbx_description
1 polymer ?
#
loop_
_entity_poly.entity_id
_entity_poly.type
_entity_poly.pdbx_seq_one_letter_code
_entity_poly.pdbx_strand_id
1 'polypeptide(L)'
;MSATGPSRRVTPVDIRGRKGPGGIAAPLVCLTAYTTPIAKLVDRHCDVVLVGDSVGMVLHGLTSTLQVTMEMMILHGQAVARGLNEALFVVDMPFGSYEESAEQAFRNAARLMRETGCAAVKLEGGQHMAETIAFMVARGVPVMGHVGLTPQGVNVFGGYRVQG
;
A
#
# COMPACT_ATOMS: atom_id res chain seq x y z
N MET A 1 -19.75 22.46 23.34
CA MET A 1 -19.36 22.14 21.95
C MET A 1 -17.84 21.97 21.94
N SER A 2 -17.35 20.73 21.96
CA SER A 2 -15.91 20.45 21.95
C SER A 2 -15.42 20.65 20.53
N ALA A 3 -14.57 21.67 20.30
CA ALA A 3 -13.89 21.86 19.04
C ALA A 3 -12.86 20.72 18.91
N THR A 4 -13.20 19.69 18.17
CA THR A 4 -12.21 18.74 17.68
C THR A 4 -11.32 19.50 16.71
N GLY A 5 -10.09 19.78 17.13
CA GLY A 5 -9.05 20.28 16.22
C GLY A 5 -8.90 19.34 15.02
N PRO A 6 -8.24 19.78 13.92
CA PRO A 6 -8.06 18.93 12.76
C PRO A 6 -7.42 17.60 13.19
N SER A 7 -8.09 16.47 12.90
CA SER A 7 -7.56 15.14 13.22
C SER A 7 -6.24 14.97 12.46
N ARG A 8 -5.19 14.58 13.20
CA ARG A 8 -3.89 14.30 12.60
C ARG A 8 -3.97 12.98 11.83
N ARG A 9 -3.55 12.98 10.57
CA ARG A 9 -3.47 11.75 9.77
C ARG A 9 -2.56 10.72 10.46
N VAL A 10 -3.01 9.46 10.46
CA VAL A 10 -2.22 8.32 10.94
C VAL A 10 -0.94 8.17 10.11
N THR A 11 0.17 7.94 10.78
CA THR A 11 1.50 7.81 10.14
C THR A 11 2.03 6.38 10.25
N PRO A 12 3.04 6.00 9.43
CA PRO A 12 3.72 4.70 9.57
C PRO A 12 4.29 4.48 10.97
N VAL A 13 4.73 5.54 11.66
CA VAL A 13 5.24 5.47 13.03
C VAL A 13 4.14 5.12 14.03
N ASP A 14 2.95 5.68 13.85
CA ASP A 14 1.79 5.36 14.69
C ASP A 14 1.40 3.89 14.56
N ILE A 15 1.40 3.36 13.33
CA ILE A 15 1.11 1.94 13.07
C ILE A 15 2.16 1.03 13.73
N ARG A 16 3.45 1.35 13.57
CA ARG A 16 4.53 0.59 14.23
C ARG A 16 4.44 0.64 15.74
N GLY A 17 4.08 1.77 16.31
CA GLY A 17 3.92 1.98 17.75
C GLY A 17 2.80 1.15 18.38
N ARG A 18 1.85 0.66 17.58
CA ARG A 18 0.79 -0.24 18.08
C ARG A 18 1.29 -1.67 18.37
N LYS A 19 2.46 -2.02 17.89
CA LYS A 19 3.11 -3.29 18.24
C LYS A 19 3.76 -3.16 19.63
N GLY A 20 2.98 -3.43 20.68
CA GLY A 20 3.45 -3.36 22.08
C GLY A 20 4.48 -4.44 22.43
N PRO A 21 5.13 -4.33 23.62
CA PRO A 21 5.95 -5.40 24.17
C PRO A 21 5.07 -6.65 24.33
N GLY A 22 5.43 -7.75 23.63
CA GLY A 22 4.64 -8.98 23.61
C GLY A 22 3.73 -9.17 22.38
N GLY A 23 3.73 -8.25 21.44
CA GLY A 23 3.10 -8.44 20.13
C GLY A 23 1.57 -8.29 20.07
N ILE A 24 0.92 -7.96 21.18
CA ILE A 24 -0.54 -7.80 21.26
C ILE A 24 -0.87 -6.32 21.25
N ALA A 25 -1.02 -5.76 20.06
CA ALA A 25 -1.67 -4.48 19.89
C ALA A 25 -3.13 -4.69 19.44
N ALA A 26 -3.95 -3.66 19.60
CA ALA A 26 -5.28 -3.67 18.99
C ALA A 26 -5.15 -3.96 17.47
N PRO A 27 -5.99 -4.81 16.89
CA PRO A 27 -5.94 -5.11 15.47
C PRO A 27 -6.10 -3.83 14.65
N LEU A 28 -5.39 -3.77 13.51
CA LEU A 28 -5.49 -2.67 12.56
C LEU A 28 -6.63 -2.96 11.57
N VAL A 29 -7.47 -1.97 11.35
CA VAL A 29 -8.48 -2.02 10.29
C VAL A 29 -7.86 -1.46 9.02
N CYS A 30 -7.72 -2.31 8.01
CA CYS A 30 -7.22 -1.93 6.68
C CYS A 30 -8.31 -2.17 5.64
N LEU A 31 -8.66 -1.13 4.87
CA LEU A 31 -9.65 -1.21 3.80
C LEU A 31 -9.05 -0.72 2.49
N THR A 32 -9.52 -1.27 1.37
CA THR A 32 -9.18 -0.78 0.04
C THR A 32 -10.13 0.31 -0.41
N ALA A 33 -9.59 1.29 -1.15
CA ALA A 33 -10.38 2.28 -1.87
C ALA A 33 -9.70 2.59 -3.21
N TYR A 34 -10.50 2.88 -4.23
CA TYR A 34 -9.99 3.17 -5.58
C TYR A 34 -10.56 4.46 -6.16
N THR A 35 -11.48 5.09 -5.45
CA THR A 35 -12.17 6.32 -5.88
C THR A 35 -12.34 7.29 -4.70
N THR A 36 -12.46 8.57 -5.00
CA THR A 36 -12.68 9.62 -3.99
C THR A 36 -13.94 9.38 -3.11
N PRO A 37 -15.11 8.97 -3.66
CA PRO A 37 -16.28 8.73 -2.82
C PRO A 37 -16.09 7.59 -1.82
N ILE A 38 -15.48 6.48 -2.24
CA ILE A 38 -15.19 5.34 -1.37
C ILE A 38 -14.15 5.73 -0.31
N ALA A 39 -13.09 6.45 -0.70
CA ALA A 39 -12.10 6.95 0.25
C ALA A 39 -12.73 7.79 1.36
N LYS A 40 -13.61 8.74 1.02
CA LYS A 40 -14.36 9.55 2.00
C LYS A 40 -15.23 8.72 2.93
N LEU A 41 -15.81 7.64 2.42
CA LEU A 41 -16.69 6.78 3.21
C LEU A 41 -15.90 5.98 4.25
N VAL A 42 -14.73 5.44 3.88
CA VAL A 42 -13.96 4.52 4.73
C VAL A 42 -12.98 5.25 5.67
N ASP A 43 -12.56 6.47 5.35
CA ASP A 43 -11.47 7.20 6.00
C ASP A 43 -11.53 7.19 7.53
N ARG A 44 -12.70 7.49 8.10
CA ARG A 44 -12.93 7.55 9.56
C ARG A 44 -13.13 6.18 10.23
N HIS A 45 -13.19 5.11 9.46
CA HIS A 45 -13.54 3.77 9.93
C HIS A 45 -12.37 2.78 9.86
N CYS A 46 -11.21 3.23 9.40
CA CYS A 46 -10.03 2.38 9.29
C CYS A 46 -8.74 3.13 9.67
N ASP A 47 -7.73 2.36 10.01
CA ASP A 47 -6.39 2.86 10.32
C ASP A 47 -5.57 3.06 9.06
N VAL A 48 -5.81 2.21 8.05
CA VAL A 48 -5.07 2.18 6.79
C VAL A 48 -6.05 2.13 5.63
N VAL A 49 -5.88 3.00 4.65
CA VAL A 49 -6.52 2.90 3.34
C VAL A 49 -5.47 2.52 2.31
N LEU A 50 -5.72 1.43 1.61
CA LEU A 50 -4.85 0.87 0.58
C LEU A 50 -5.44 1.10 -0.81
N VAL A 51 -4.66 1.65 -1.73
CA VAL A 51 -4.88 1.50 -3.16
C VAL A 51 -4.11 0.27 -3.61
N GLY A 52 -4.81 -0.85 -3.72
CA GLY A 52 -4.24 -2.13 -4.13
C GLY A 52 -4.15 -2.26 -5.65
N ASP A 53 -3.18 -3.01 -6.16
CA ASP A 53 -3.09 -3.36 -7.58
C ASP A 53 -4.25 -4.27 -8.05
N SER A 54 -4.98 -4.87 -7.11
CA SER A 54 -6.27 -5.51 -7.37
C SER A 54 -7.30 -4.57 -8.04
N VAL A 55 -7.08 -3.26 -8.07
CA VAL A 55 -7.85 -2.29 -8.85
C VAL A 55 -8.01 -2.72 -10.31
N GLY A 56 -6.97 -3.32 -10.89
CA GLY A 56 -7.02 -3.88 -12.25
C GLY A 56 -8.12 -4.90 -12.41
N MET A 57 -8.23 -5.82 -11.47
CA MET A 57 -9.25 -6.87 -11.51
C MET A 57 -10.64 -6.35 -11.10
N VAL A 58 -10.70 -5.55 -10.05
CA VAL A 58 -11.98 -5.13 -9.42
C VAL A 58 -12.70 -4.05 -10.22
N LEU A 59 -11.97 -3.09 -10.78
CA LEU A 59 -12.57 -1.97 -11.52
C LEU A 59 -12.38 -2.06 -13.02
N HIS A 60 -11.24 -2.57 -13.49
CA HIS A 60 -10.90 -2.57 -14.91
C HIS A 60 -11.19 -3.92 -15.60
N GLY A 61 -11.59 -4.94 -14.84
CA GLY A 61 -11.92 -6.27 -15.40
C GLY A 61 -10.70 -7.03 -15.95
N LEU A 62 -9.49 -6.66 -15.54
CA LEU A 62 -8.29 -7.38 -15.90
C LEU A 62 -8.28 -8.78 -15.25
N THR A 63 -7.62 -9.72 -15.89
CA THR A 63 -7.59 -11.12 -15.42
C THR A 63 -6.63 -11.37 -14.26
N SER A 64 -5.66 -10.45 -14.07
CA SER A 64 -4.69 -10.52 -12.98
C SER A 64 -4.13 -9.14 -12.64
N THR A 65 -3.41 -9.03 -11.54
CA THR A 65 -2.70 -7.81 -11.12
C THR A 65 -1.47 -7.51 -11.99
N LEU A 66 -0.97 -8.49 -12.75
CA LEU A 66 0.23 -8.34 -13.59
C LEU A 66 0.11 -7.29 -14.70
N GLN A 67 -1.11 -6.96 -15.10
CA GLN A 67 -1.40 -5.99 -16.17
C GLN A 67 -1.51 -4.55 -15.66
N VAL A 68 -1.45 -4.35 -14.34
CA VAL A 68 -1.58 -3.03 -13.73
C VAL A 68 -0.29 -2.24 -13.93
N THR A 69 -0.42 -0.98 -14.35
CA THR A 69 0.71 -0.09 -14.61
C THR A 69 0.92 0.92 -13.48
N MET A 70 2.10 1.54 -13.44
CA MET A 70 2.39 2.65 -12.54
C MET A 70 1.40 3.81 -12.74
N GLU A 71 1.01 4.09 -13.97
CA GLU A 71 0.06 5.16 -14.33
C GLU A 71 -1.32 4.88 -13.75
N MET A 72 -1.80 3.64 -13.80
CA MET A 72 -3.06 3.23 -13.16
C MET A 72 -2.99 3.44 -11.65
N MET A 73 -1.91 3.01 -11.00
CA MET A 73 -1.74 3.17 -9.56
C MET A 73 -1.69 4.66 -9.15
N ILE A 74 -1.02 5.50 -9.94
CA ILE A 74 -0.96 6.94 -9.72
C ILE A 74 -2.34 7.58 -9.88
N LEU A 75 -3.07 7.25 -10.95
CA LEU A 75 -4.41 7.79 -11.21
C LEU A 75 -5.38 7.49 -10.06
N HIS A 76 -5.45 6.23 -9.64
CA HIS A 76 -6.30 5.82 -8.53
C HIS A 76 -5.80 6.37 -7.18
N GLY A 77 -4.48 6.39 -6.98
CA GLY A 77 -3.86 7.00 -5.80
C GLY A 77 -4.24 8.48 -5.64
N GLN A 78 -4.16 9.26 -6.70
CA GLN A 78 -4.59 10.67 -6.71
C GLN A 78 -6.08 10.83 -6.42
N ALA A 79 -6.93 9.95 -6.97
CA ALA A 79 -8.36 9.97 -6.70
C ALA A 79 -8.67 9.69 -5.23
N VAL A 80 -8.01 8.69 -4.63
CA VAL A 80 -8.16 8.32 -3.22
C VAL A 80 -7.62 9.40 -2.29
N ALA A 81 -6.44 9.97 -2.58
CA ALA A 81 -5.82 11.02 -1.79
C ALA A 81 -6.76 12.21 -1.54
N ARG A 82 -7.60 12.58 -2.53
CA ARG A 82 -8.59 13.66 -2.40
C ARG A 82 -9.74 13.35 -1.44
N GLY A 83 -9.88 12.09 -1.05
CA GLY A 83 -10.94 11.64 -0.13
C GLY A 83 -10.46 11.38 1.30
N LEU A 84 -9.15 11.35 1.56
CA LEU A 84 -8.57 10.95 2.83
C LEU A 84 -8.13 12.14 3.68
N ASN A 85 -8.41 12.08 4.99
CA ASN A 85 -7.97 13.05 5.97
C ASN A 85 -7.32 12.39 7.20
N GLU A 86 -7.72 11.18 7.59
CA GLU A 86 -7.39 10.55 8.87
C GLU A 86 -6.52 9.29 8.71
N ALA A 87 -6.92 8.36 7.85
CA ALA A 87 -6.25 7.07 7.69
C ALA A 87 -4.83 7.18 7.10
N LEU A 88 -3.95 6.24 7.46
CA LEU A 88 -2.67 6.05 6.77
C LEU A 88 -2.93 5.67 5.31
N PHE A 89 -2.39 6.45 4.39
CA PHE A 89 -2.55 6.23 2.96
C PHE A 89 -1.38 5.42 2.39
N VAL A 90 -1.68 4.24 1.83
CA VAL A 90 -0.72 3.32 1.24
C VAL A 90 -1.10 3.03 -0.21
N VAL A 91 -0.12 2.90 -1.09
CA VAL A 91 -0.31 2.54 -2.51
C VAL A 91 0.57 1.35 -2.85
N ASP A 92 0.01 0.34 -3.53
CA ASP A 92 0.78 -0.80 -4.03
C ASP A 92 1.72 -0.39 -5.15
N MET A 93 2.90 -0.99 -5.14
CA MET A 93 3.82 -1.01 -6.27
C MET A 93 3.38 -2.14 -7.21
N PRO A 94 3.05 -1.84 -8.49
CA PRO A 94 2.61 -2.87 -9.42
C PRO A 94 3.78 -3.76 -9.85
N PHE A 95 3.46 -4.96 -10.33
CA PHE A 95 4.43 -5.91 -10.87
C PHE A 95 5.34 -5.28 -11.93
N GLY A 96 6.63 -5.61 -11.90
CA GLY A 96 7.65 -5.06 -12.80
C GLY A 96 8.18 -3.69 -12.37
N SER A 97 7.69 -3.13 -11.26
CA SER A 97 8.11 -1.80 -10.81
C SER A 97 9.18 -1.81 -9.71
N TYR A 98 9.51 -2.96 -9.13
CA TYR A 98 10.43 -3.04 -7.98
C TYR A 98 11.32 -4.31 -7.95
N GLU A 99 11.11 -5.25 -8.85
CA GLU A 99 11.78 -6.55 -8.81
C GLU A 99 13.14 -6.55 -9.51
N GLU A 100 13.39 -5.59 -10.41
CA GLU A 100 14.63 -5.53 -11.20
C GLU A 100 15.85 -5.16 -10.33
N SER A 101 15.71 -4.13 -9.49
CA SER A 101 16.76 -3.67 -8.60
C SER A 101 16.22 -2.79 -7.47
N ALA A 102 17.01 -2.62 -6.40
CA ALA A 102 16.66 -1.74 -5.29
C ALA A 102 16.56 -0.27 -5.73
N GLU A 103 17.36 0.16 -6.70
CA GLU A 103 17.33 1.51 -7.28
C GLU A 103 16.06 1.73 -8.11
N GLN A 104 15.62 0.73 -8.90
CA GLN A 104 14.34 0.78 -9.61
C GLN A 104 13.18 0.91 -8.61
N ALA A 105 13.17 0.05 -7.60
CA ALA A 105 12.16 0.07 -6.55
C ALA A 105 12.08 1.45 -5.87
N PHE A 106 13.21 2.02 -5.50
CA PHE A 106 13.27 3.35 -4.89
C PHE A 106 12.76 4.44 -5.83
N ARG A 107 13.16 4.46 -7.10
CA ARG A 107 12.71 5.47 -8.07
C ARG A 107 11.19 5.43 -8.26
N ASN A 108 10.62 4.22 -8.39
CA ASN A 108 9.19 4.05 -8.60
C ASN A 108 8.38 4.33 -7.32
N ALA A 109 8.88 3.93 -6.15
CA ALA A 109 8.27 4.30 -4.87
C ALA A 109 8.27 5.82 -4.64
N ALA A 110 9.39 6.48 -4.88
CA ALA A 110 9.50 7.94 -4.79
C ALA A 110 8.56 8.65 -5.77
N ARG A 111 8.36 8.09 -6.97
CA ARG A 111 7.39 8.57 -7.94
C ARG A 111 5.96 8.44 -7.41
N LEU A 112 5.56 7.26 -6.89
CA LEU A 112 4.24 7.06 -6.27
C LEU A 112 4.00 8.06 -5.14
N MET A 113 4.93 8.17 -4.20
CA MET A 113 4.79 9.09 -3.07
C MET A 113 4.64 10.54 -3.51
N ARG A 114 5.46 11.00 -4.48
CA ARG A 114 5.41 12.38 -4.98
C ARG A 114 4.11 12.68 -5.72
N GLU A 115 3.64 11.76 -6.56
CA GLU A 115 2.50 12.02 -7.45
C GLU A 115 1.15 11.74 -6.78
N THR A 116 1.11 10.87 -5.76
CA THR A 116 -0.15 10.53 -5.06
C THR A 116 -0.25 11.16 -3.67
N GLY A 117 0.89 11.50 -3.04
CA GLY A 117 0.93 11.93 -1.64
C GLY A 117 0.76 10.77 -0.64
N CYS A 118 0.94 9.51 -1.06
CA CYS A 118 0.90 8.38 -0.13
C CYS A 118 2.04 8.46 0.90
N ALA A 119 1.76 7.99 2.12
CA ALA A 119 2.70 8.00 3.21
C ALA A 119 3.57 6.74 3.29
N ALA A 120 3.20 5.69 2.57
CA ALA A 120 3.94 4.46 2.43
C ALA A 120 3.58 3.78 1.10
N VAL A 121 4.46 2.91 0.63
CA VAL A 121 4.17 2.00 -0.49
C VAL A 121 4.05 0.57 0.02
N LYS A 122 3.29 -0.27 -0.70
CA LYS A 122 3.26 -1.70 -0.42
C LYS A 122 3.89 -2.46 -1.60
N LEU A 123 4.60 -3.54 -1.31
CA LEU A 123 5.17 -4.44 -2.30
C LEU A 123 5.09 -5.88 -1.82
N GLU A 124 5.10 -6.81 -2.76
CA GLU A 124 5.03 -8.25 -2.50
C GLU A 124 6.42 -8.86 -2.44
N GLY A 125 6.54 -9.91 -1.65
CA GLY A 125 7.75 -10.70 -1.51
C GLY A 125 8.12 -10.95 -0.07
N GLY A 126 8.86 -12.02 0.16
CA GLY A 126 9.36 -12.43 1.45
C GLY A 126 10.84 -12.08 1.64
N GLN A 127 11.61 -13.06 2.09
CA GLN A 127 13.03 -12.89 2.41
C GLN A 127 13.86 -12.34 1.22
N HIS A 128 13.53 -12.72 -0.01
CA HIS A 128 14.26 -12.26 -1.21
C HIS A 128 14.13 -10.76 -1.48
N MET A 129 13.10 -10.09 -0.90
CA MET A 129 12.92 -8.63 -1.02
C MET A 129 13.48 -7.85 0.17
N ALA A 130 14.05 -8.51 1.17
CA ALA A 130 14.50 -7.86 2.40
C ALA A 130 15.54 -6.77 2.16
N GLU A 131 16.52 -7.01 1.28
CA GLU A 131 17.58 -6.04 0.95
C GLU A 131 17.03 -4.84 0.19
N THR A 132 16.12 -5.06 -0.78
CA THR A 132 15.44 -4.00 -1.51
C THR A 132 14.62 -3.13 -0.57
N ILE A 133 13.86 -3.74 0.35
CA ILE A 133 13.08 -3.01 1.36
C ILE A 133 14.01 -2.19 2.28
N ALA A 134 15.09 -2.79 2.77
CA ALA A 134 16.06 -2.10 3.62
C ALA A 134 16.69 -0.88 2.90
N PHE A 135 17.02 -1.04 1.61
CA PHE A 135 17.55 0.05 0.77
C PHE A 135 16.55 1.21 0.64
N MET A 136 15.28 0.92 0.42
CA MET A 136 14.21 1.92 0.29
C MET A 136 13.97 2.65 1.63
N VAL A 137 13.83 1.88 2.72
CA VAL A 137 13.57 2.41 4.07
C VAL A 137 14.71 3.29 4.55
N ALA A 138 15.97 2.90 4.32
CA ALA A 138 17.13 3.72 4.66
C ALA A 138 17.18 5.06 3.92
N ARG A 139 16.43 5.20 2.82
CA ARG A 139 16.30 6.42 2.02
C ARG A 139 14.98 7.17 2.23
N GLY A 140 14.24 6.82 3.29
CA GLY A 140 13.05 7.54 3.71
C GLY A 140 11.74 7.10 3.05
N VAL A 141 11.70 5.94 2.39
CA VAL A 141 10.46 5.35 1.86
C VAL A 141 9.90 4.34 2.87
N PRO A 142 8.78 4.62 3.55
CA PRO A 142 8.13 3.62 4.39
C PRO A 142 7.53 2.51 3.52
N VAL A 143 7.74 1.25 3.90
CA VAL A 143 7.31 0.09 3.14
C VAL A 143 6.42 -0.82 4.00
N MET A 144 5.29 -1.23 3.43
CA MET A 144 4.45 -2.32 3.91
C MET A 144 4.80 -3.58 3.08
N GLY A 145 5.39 -4.59 3.71
CA GLY A 145 5.68 -5.87 3.06
C GLY A 145 4.45 -6.77 3.02
N HIS A 146 4.26 -7.49 1.90
CA HIS A 146 3.22 -8.50 1.76
C HIS A 146 3.85 -9.88 1.59
N VAL A 147 3.57 -10.79 2.51
CA VAL A 147 4.07 -12.16 2.53
C VAL A 147 2.92 -13.16 2.49
N GLY A 148 3.20 -14.41 2.14
CA GLY A 148 2.19 -15.44 1.98
C GLY A 148 1.75 -15.56 0.52
N LEU A 149 0.44 -15.59 0.25
CA LEU A 149 -0.08 -15.59 -1.11
C LEU A 149 0.06 -14.19 -1.71
N THR A 150 0.98 -14.05 -2.63
CA THR A 150 1.28 -12.81 -3.34
C THR A 150 0.72 -12.91 -4.77
N PRO A 151 -0.37 -12.17 -5.11
CA PRO A 151 -1.04 -12.24 -6.41
C PRO A 151 -0.14 -11.99 -7.62
N GLN A 152 0.89 -11.14 -7.47
CA GLN A 152 1.85 -10.88 -8.53
C GLN A 152 2.71 -12.12 -8.88
N GLY A 153 2.85 -13.07 -7.93
CA GLY A 153 3.52 -14.34 -8.14
C GLY A 153 2.65 -15.46 -8.76
N VAL A 154 1.42 -15.16 -9.18
CA VAL A 154 0.42 -16.15 -9.60
C VAL A 154 0.91 -17.15 -10.65
N ASN A 155 1.72 -16.71 -11.61
CA ASN A 155 2.27 -17.57 -12.65
C ASN A 155 3.35 -18.53 -12.12
N VAL A 156 4.16 -18.07 -11.16
CA VAL A 156 5.18 -18.90 -10.50
C VAL A 156 4.53 -19.95 -9.61
N PHE A 157 3.45 -19.60 -8.93
CA PHE A 157 2.73 -20.55 -8.06
C PHE A 157 1.79 -21.49 -8.81
N GLY A 158 1.55 -21.25 -10.11
CA GLY A 158 0.59 -22.02 -10.89
C GLY A 158 -0.87 -21.80 -10.45
N GLY A 159 -1.19 -20.57 -10.06
CA GLY A 159 -2.51 -20.14 -9.60
C GLY A 159 -2.53 -19.60 -8.15
N TYR A 160 -3.70 -19.26 -7.67
CA TYR A 160 -3.92 -18.81 -6.28
C TYR A 160 -3.92 -20.02 -5.32
N ARG A 161 -2.73 -20.40 -4.87
CA ARG A 161 -2.51 -21.52 -3.94
C ARG A 161 -2.04 -21.00 -2.59
N VAL A 162 -2.46 -21.66 -1.51
CA VAL A 162 -1.97 -21.36 -0.15
C VAL A 162 -0.45 -21.41 -0.14
N GLN A 163 0.18 -20.40 0.43
CA GLN A 163 1.62 -20.24 0.62
C GLN A 163 1.92 -20.10 2.12
N GLY A 164 3.01 -20.68 2.62
CA GLY A 164 3.43 -20.65 4.02
C GLY A 164 3.91 -21.98 4.53
#